data_a0441001716f6dc7b7113331188fe225
#
_entry.id   a0441001716f6dc7b7113331188fe225
#
_cell.length_a   1.000
_cell.length_b   1.000
_cell.length_c   1.000
_cell.angle_alpha   90.00
_cell.angle_beta   90.00
_cell.angle_gamma   90.00
#
_symmetry.space_group_name_H-M   'P 1'
#
loop_
_entity.id
_entity.type
_entity.pdbx_description
1 polymer ?
#
loop_
_entity_poly.entity_id
_entity_poly.type
_entity_poly.pdbx_seq_one_letter_code
_entity_poly.pdbx_strand_id
1 'polypeptide(L)'
;MIKTVLFDLDGTLTRSGLGITSCAQYAAGRVHHTREPEDWTKFIGPPLFDSFRDFCGMTEAEAETAVNVYRERFTRIGWEENAVYEGIPALLRSLKINGIHAVIVTSKVQELSVRIAKRFGLMPLIEEVVGPGPEERHPEKDQLIARAMAKYPGPYVMVGDRKFDIDGAKACGIASIGVTYGYGSEEELREHQADQLAASPLELEQLLLGDLPRARGLFLTMEGVDGCGKSTQREALVEELKKLGWRITMTREPGGDAVAEKIRALILDPENRERGDVTEAYLYAASRAQNTRALIMPALCRGDLVVCDRYVDSSIAYQGGGRELGTERIRRLNEWAVEGCMPDLTVYLRMEPQKALARRLEASQPDRLEQEKDTFFERTYEAYEAIYAEDQGQRMIAVDASRSIPEVSKEMLERVRERLAVLQAEIKG
;
A
#
# COMPACT_ATOMS: atom_id res chain seq x y z
N MET A 1 -22.99 -13.21 1.66
CA MET A 1 -21.99 -12.16 1.93
C MET A 1 -20.72 -12.51 1.16
N ILE A 2 -20.18 -11.57 0.40
CA ILE A 2 -18.95 -11.72 -0.41
C ILE A 2 -17.79 -12.11 0.51
N LYS A 3 -16.96 -13.06 0.06
CA LYS A 3 -15.75 -13.51 0.77
C LYS A 3 -14.47 -13.12 0.05
N THR A 4 -14.53 -13.03 -1.29
CA THR A 4 -13.38 -12.65 -2.10
C THR A 4 -13.83 -11.71 -3.22
N VAL A 5 -13.13 -10.60 -3.37
CA VAL A 5 -13.26 -9.66 -4.48
C VAL A 5 -12.05 -9.82 -5.39
N LEU A 6 -12.30 -10.10 -6.66
CA LEU A 6 -11.30 -10.20 -7.72
C LEU A 6 -11.29 -8.88 -8.47
N PHE A 7 -10.18 -8.17 -8.47
CA PHE A 7 -10.04 -6.87 -9.13
C PHE A 7 -9.18 -6.96 -10.38
N ASP A 8 -9.62 -6.36 -11.47
CA ASP A 8 -8.65 -5.98 -12.50
C ASP A 8 -7.72 -4.89 -11.99
N LEU A 9 -6.60 -4.67 -12.68
CA LEU A 9 -5.58 -3.69 -12.27
C LEU A 9 -5.72 -2.36 -13.03
N ASP A 10 -5.56 -2.43 -14.36
CA ASP A 10 -5.48 -1.24 -15.21
C ASP A 10 -6.88 -0.70 -15.54
N GLY A 11 -7.21 0.50 -15.10
CA GLY A 11 -8.56 1.07 -15.25
C GLY A 11 -9.50 0.75 -14.09
N THR A 12 -9.11 -0.17 -13.20
CA THR A 12 -9.93 -0.56 -12.04
C THR A 12 -9.30 -0.10 -10.73
N LEU A 13 -8.07 -0.53 -10.43
CA LEU A 13 -7.33 -0.09 -9.26
C LEU A 13 -6.35 1.05 -9.59
N THR A 14 -5.81 1.05 -10.81
CA THR A 14 -4.80 2.03 -11.23
C THR A 14 -5.14 2.73 -12.54
N ARG A 15 -4.73 3.98 -12.65
CA ARG A 15 -4.89 4.91 -13.77
C ARG A 15 -3.67 4.85 -14.70
N SER A 16 -3.46 3.69 -15.32
CA SER A 16 -2.27 3.38 -16.15
C SER A 16 -2.28 4.00 -17.55
N GLY A 17 -3.33 4.71 -17.92
CA GLY A 17 -3.55 5.20 -19.29
C GLY A 17 -2.40 6.04 -19.83
N LEU A 18 -1.83 6.94 -19.03
CA LEU A 18 -0.70 7.78 -19.45
C LEU A 18 0.50 6.92 -19.88
N GLY A 19 0.88 5.95 -19.08
CA GLY A 19 2.02 5.07 -19.38
C GLY A 19 1.79 4.21 -20.61
N ILE A 20 0.57 3.66 -20.77
CA ILE A 20 0.21 2.82 -21.92
C ILE A 20 0.19 3.66 -23.20
N THR A 21 -0.53 4.78 -23.20
CA THR A 21 -0.67 5.62 -24.41
C THR A 21 0.65 6.27 -24.82
N SER A 22 1.43 6.79 -23.87
CA SER A 22 2.75 7.36 -24.16
C SER A 22 3.73 6.31 -24.73
N CYS A 23 3.66 5.06 -24.26
CA CYS A 23 4.48 3.99 -24.79
C CYS A 23 4.01 3.54 -26.19
N ALA A 24 2.70 3.53 -26.43
CA ALA A 24 2.16 3.22 -27.74
C ALA A 24 2.54 4.28 -28.78
N GLN A 25 2.40 5.56 -28.45
CA GLN A 25 2.84 6.68 -29.30
C GLN A 25 4.33 6.63 -29.59
N TYR A 26 5.15 6.38 -28.56
CA TYR A 26 6.60 6.25 -28.73
C TYR A 26 6.96 5.10 -29.67
N ALA A 27 6.29 3.95 -29.55
CA ALA A 27 6.53 2.79 -30.40
C ALA A 27 6.08 3.05 -31.85
N ALA A 28 4.90 3.62 -32.05
CA ALA A 28 4.40 3.98 -33.38
C ALA A 28 5.33 4.97 -34.06
N GLY A 29 5.83 5.99 -33.37
CA GLY A 29 6.78 6.97 -33.93
C GLY A 29 8.16 6.40 -34.33
N ARG A 30 8.43 5.11 -34.00
CA ARG A 30 9.70 4.43 -34.36
C ARG A 30 9.54 3.30 -35.37
N VAL A 31 8.32 2.96 -35.71
CA VAL A 31 8.00 1.91 -36.68
C VAL A 31 7.10 2.49 -37.73
N HIS A 32 7.31 2.04 -39.00
CA HIS A 32 6.46 2.51 -40.11
C HIS A 32 5.00 2.12 -39.85
N HIS A 33 4.08 3.05 -40.08
CA HIS A 33 2.64 2.84 -39.98
C HIS A 33 1.89 3.71 -40.99
N THR A 34 0.71 3.27 -41.38
CA THR A 34 -0.10 3.90 -42.44
C THR A 34 -1.26 4.73 -41.86
N ARG A 35 -1.51 4.66 -40.55
CA ARG A 35 -2.60 5.37 -39.90
C ARG A 35 -2.15 5.85 -38.50
N GLU A 36 -2.54 7.07 -38.15
CA GLU A 36 -2.49 7.56 -36.76
C GLU A 36 -3.82 7.29 -36.08
N PRO A 37 -3.82 6.66 -34.87
CA PRO A 37 -5.04 6.52 -34.11
C PRO A 37 -5.63 7.88 -33.71
N GLU A 38 -6.92 8.08 -33.93
CA GLU A 38 -7.64 9.27 -33.45
C GLU A 38 -7.64 9.36 -31.91
N ASP A 39 -7.65 8.20 -31.26
CA ASP A 39 -7.64 8.08 -29.80
C ASP A 39 -6.73 6.92 -29.37
N TRP A 40 -5.64 7.26 -28.70
CA TRP A 40 -4.65 6.32 -28.17
C TRP A 40 -5.15 5.53 -26.95
N THR A 41 -6.24 5.95 -26.31
CA THR A 41 -6.82 5.21 -25.18
C THR A 41 -7.36 3.86 -25.63
N LYS A 42 -7.64 3.65 -26.92
CA LYS A 42 -8.01 2.36 -27.52
C LYS A 42 -6.95 1.26 -27.32
N PHE A 43 -5.70 1.64 -27.04
CA PHE A 43 -4.63 0.69 -26.73
C PHE A 43 -4.74 0.10 -25.31
N ILE A 44 -5.64 0.61 -24.46
CA ILE A 44 -5.80 0.15 -23.09
C ILE A 44 -6.81 -0.99 -23.08
N GLY A 45 -6.35 -2.19 -22.71
CA GLY A 45 -7.15 -3.41 -22.62
C GLY A 45 -6.88 -4.43 -23.74
N PRO A 46 -7.00 -4.08 -25.03
CA PRO A 46 -6.72 -5.04 -26.11
C PRO A 46 -5.24 -5.48 -26.17
N PRO A 47 -4.94 -6.64 -26.77
CA PRO A 47 -3.58 -7.06 -27.05
C PRO A 47 -2.83 -6.02 -27.90
N LEU A 48 -1.62 -5.66 -27.47
CA LEU A 48 -0.81 -4.63 -28.15
C LEU A 48 -0.56 -4.92 -29.63
N PHE A 49 -0.33 -6.19 -29.96
CA PHE A 49 -0.10 -6.61 -31.34
C PHE A 49 -1.29 -6.25 -32.24
N ASP A 50 -2.49 -6.64 -31.81
CA ASP A 50 -3.72 -6.33 -32.55
C ASP A 50 -3.98 -4.83 -32.60
N SER A 51 -3.71 -4.12 -31.52
CA SER A 51 -3.86 -2.65 -31.47
C SER A 51 -2.95 -1.94 -32.48
N PHE A 52 -1.68 -2.32 -32.59
CA PHE A 52 -0.78 -1.73 -33.59
C PHE A 52 -1.18 -2.10 -35.02
N ARG A 53 -1.59 -3.37 -35.28
CA ARG A 53 -2.07 -3.78 -36.59
C ARG A 53 -3.33 -3.03 -36.99
N ASP A 54 -4.34 -3.00 -36.12
CA ASP A 54 -5.69 -2.56 -36.47
C ASP A 54 -5.84 -1.03 -36.38
N PHE A 55 -5.19 -0.37 -35.41
CA PHE A 55 -5.33 1.08 -35.21
C PHE A 55 -4.26 1.88 -35.94
N CYS A 56 -3.04 1.33 -36.06
CA CYS A 56 -1.94 2.00 -36.81
C CYS A 56 -1.79 1.52 -38.26
N GLY A 57 -2.51 0.47 -38.67
CA GLY A 57 -2.41 -0.10 -40.01
C GLY A 57 -1.03 -0.71 -40.30
N MET A 58 -0.41 -1.31 -39.27
CA MET A 58 0.89 -1.98 -39.38
C MET A 58 0.74 -3.37 -39.98
N THR A 59 1.74 -3.83 -40.71
CA THR A 59 1.89 -5.25 -41.04
C THR A 59 2.22 -6.06 -39.79
N GLU A 60 2.09 -7.39 -39.83
CA GLU A 60 2.43 -8.26 -38.73
C GLU A 60 3.87 -8.04 -38.22
N ALA A 61 4.84 -7.95 -39.11
CA ALA A 61 6.25 -7.73 -38.77
C ALA A 61 6.50 -6.35 -38.12
N GLU A 62 5.79 -5.31 -38.59
CA GLU A 62 5.84 -3.96 -38.01
C GLU A 62 5.17 -3.94 -36.66
N ALA A 63 4.03 -4.60 -36.48
CA ALA A 63 3.33 -4.71 -35.21
C ALA A 63 4.17 -5.46 -34.15
N GLU A 64 4.84 -6.56 -34.53
CA GLU A 64 5.79 -7.26 -33.63
C GLU A 64 6.94 -6.33 -33.19
N THR A 65 7.51 -5.57 -34.14
CA THR A 65 8.56 -4.59 -33.85
C THR A 65 8.06 -3.51 -32.91
N ALA A 66 6.87 -2.97 -33.15
CA ALA A 66 6.25 -1.94 -32.31
C ALA A 66 5.98 -2.46 -30.89
N VAL A 67 5.50 -3.69 -30.73
CA VAL A 67 5.32 -4.33 -29.43
C VAL A 67 6.65 -4.43 -28.66
N ASN A 68 7.76 -4.76 -29.33
CA ASN A 68 9.06 -4.82 -28.67
C ASN A 68 9.55 -3.45 -28.21
N VAL A 69 9.42 -2.42 -29.07
CA VAL A 69 9.75 -1.02 -28.73
C VAL A 69 8.87 -0.49 -27.60
N TYR A 70 7.56 -0.81 -27.63
CA TYR A 70 6.65 -0.51 -26.52
C TYR A 70 7.12 -1.13 -25.22
N ARG A 71 7.41 -2.44 -25.21
CA ARG A 71 7.84 -3.18 -24.01
C ARG A 71 9.13 -2.62 -23.43
N GLU A 72 10.10 -2.27 -24.28
CA GLU A 72 11.35 -1.66 -23.83
C GLU A 72 11.11 -0.36 -23.06
N ARG A 73 10.30 0.56 -23.59
CA ARG A 73 9.96 1.81 -22.90
C ARG A 73 9.10 1.55 -21.66
N PHE A 74 8.10 0.67 -21.77
CA PHE A 74 7.17 0.42 -20.69
C PHE A 74 7.86 -0.17 -19.47
N THR A 75 8.78 -1.13 -19.65
CA THR A 75 9.53 -1.74 -18.54
C THR A 75 10.53 -0.78 -17.88
N ARG A 76 10.98 0.26 -18.59
CA ARG A 76 11.90 1.27 -18.04
C ARG A 76 11.19 2.38 -17.28
N ILE A 77 10.15 2.98 -17.85
CA ILE A 77 9.49 4.18 -17.30
C ILE A 77 7.96 4.13 -17.39
N GLY A 78 7.36 3.51 -18.42
CA GLY A 78 5.91 3.58 -18.63
C GLY A 78 5.08 2.98 -17.53
N TRP A 79 5.59 1.98 -16.83
CA TRP A 79 4.91 1.37 -15.68
C TRP A 79 4.82 2.30 -14.46
N GLU A 80 5.71 3.30 -14.36
CA GLU A 80 5.70 4.34 -13.33
C GLU A 80 4.79 5.53 -13.69
N GLU A 81 4.50 5.73 -14.98
CA GLU A 81 3.54 6.72 -15.49
C GLU A 81 2.10 6.25 -15.19
N ASN A 82 1.80 6.05 -13.90
CA ASN A 82 0.58 5.45 -13.38
C ASN A 82 0.20 6.09 -12.05
N ALA A 83 -1.04 5.90 -11.59
CA ALA A 83 -1.51 6.34 -10.28
C ALA A 83 -2.61 5.40 -9.79
N VAL A 84 -2.79 5.27 -8.48
CA VAL A 84 -3.96 4.59 -7.89
C VAL A 84 -5.17 5.51 -8.01
N TYR A 85 -6.34 4.96 -8.30
CA TYR A 85 -7.59 5.73 -8.24
C TYR A 85 -7.86 6.18 -6.80
N GLU A 86 -8.31 7.42 -6.67
CA GLU A 86 -8.71 8.00 -5.39
C GLU A 86 -9.79 7.15 -4.73
N GLY A 87 -9.69 6.91 -3.42
CA GLY A 87 -10.62 6.02 -2.69
C GLY A 87 -10.27 4.52 -2.71
N ILE A 88 -9.48 4.01 -3.66
CA ILE A 88 -9.10 2.59 -3.74
C ILE A 88 -8.36 2.10 -2.48
N PRO A 89 -7.36 2.82 -1.94
CA PRO A 89 -6.70 2.37 -0.71
C PRO A 89 -7.67 2.25 0.48
N ALA A 90 -8.63 3.17 0.59
CA ALA A 90 -9.65 3.13 1.64
C ALA A 90 -10.61 1.94 1.47
N LEU A 91 -11.07 1.69 0.24
CA LEU A 91 -11.87 0.54 -0.11
C LEU A 91 -11.17 -0.78 0.26
N LEU A 92 -9.93 -0.97 -0.18
CA LEU A 92 -9.18 -2.19 0.09
C LEU A 92 -8.95 -2.41 1.60
N ARG A 93 -8.68 -1.34 2.36
CA ARG A 93 -8.65 -1.41 3.83
C ARG A 93 -9.99 -1.82 4.42
N SER A 94 -11.08 -1.25 3.92
CA SER A 94 -12.43 -1.58 4.37
C SER A 94 -12.78 -3.03 4.10
N LEU A 95 -12.38 -3.61 2.96
CA LEU A 95 -12.51 -5.05 2.69
C LEU A 95 -11.72 -5.86 3.73
N LYS A 96 -10.46 -5.49 3.97
CA LYS A 96 -9.57 -6.23 4.85
C LYS A 96 -10.06 -6.28 6.31
N ILE A 97 -10.52 -5.15 6.87
CA ILE A 97 -11.07 -5.13 8.25
C ILE A 97 -12.36 -5.96 8.39
N ASN A 98 -13.05 -6.24 7.29
CA ASN A 98 -14.23 -7.10 7.26
C ASN A 98 -13.89 -8.56 6.92
N GLY A 99 -12.62 -8.92 6.82
CA GLY A 99 -12.17 -10.27 6.47
C GLY A 99 -12.55 -10.69 5.06
N ILE A 100 -12.68 -9.74 4.14
CA ILE A 100 -12.96 -9.97 2.73
C ILE A 100 -11.63 -9.94 1.97
N HIS A 101 -11.30 -11.02 1.30
CA HIS A 101 -10.07 -11.13 0.51
C HIS A 101 -10.14 -10.25 -0.74
N ALA A 102 -9.09 -9.50 -1.01
CA ALA A 102 -8.91 -8.73 -2.23
C ALA A 102 -7.77 -9.35 -3.06
N VAL A 103 -8.04 -9.76 -4.28
CA VAL A 103 -7.07 -10.41 -5.18
C VAL A 103 -7.05 -9.64 -6.49
N ILE A 104 -5.86 -9.28 -6.97
CA ILE A 104 -5.73 -8.71 -8.32
C ILE A 104 -5.72 -9.86 -9.33
N VAL A 105 -6.59 -9.76 -10.34
CA VAL A 105 -6.66 -10.70 -11.47
C VAL A 105 -6.54 -9.90 -12.76
N THR A 106 -5.39 -9.93 -13.41
CA THR A 106 -5.08 -9.04 -14.54
C THR A 106 -4.51 -9.79 -15.74
N SER A 107 -4.81 -9.33 -16.95
CA SER A 107 -4.21 -9.82 -18.20
C SER A 107 -2.76 -9.33 -18.40
N LYS A 108 -2.30 -8.39 -17.58
CA LYS A 108 -0.91 -7.93 -17.59
C LYS A 108 0.00 -8.99 -16.94
N VAL A 109 1.23 -9.15 -17.46
CA VAL A 109 2.24 -10.09 -16.94
C VAL A 109 2.36 -9.96 -15.42
N GLN A 110 2.29 -11.07 -14.71
CA GLN A 110 2.22 -11.12 -13.24
C GLN A 110 3.38 -10.39 -12.57
N GLU A 111 4.62 -10.62 -13.01
CA GLU A 111 5.81 -10.00 -12.41
C GLU A 111 5.73 -8.46 -12.46
N LEU A 112 5.31 -7.90 -13.60
CA LEU A 112 5.15 -6.46 -13.78
C LEU A 112 3.99 -5.92 -12.92
N SER A 113 2.89 -6.65 -12.82
CA SER A 113 1.74 -6.28 -12.00
C SER A 113 2.06 -6.28 -10.50
N VAL A 114 2.87 -7.25 -10.03
CA VAL A 114 3.42 -7.25 -8.66
C VAL A 114 4.32 -6.04 -8.43
N ARG A 115 5.17 -5.69 -9.40
CA ARG A 115 6.03 -4.51 -9.31
C ARG A 115 5.20 -3.22 -9.21
N ILE A 116 4.15 -3.08 -10.01
CA ILE A 116 3.19 -1.96 -9.95
C ILE A 116 2.49 -1.93 -8.58
N ALA A 117 1.93 -3.05 -8.13
CA ALA A 117 1.23 -3.14 -6.86
C ALA A 117 2.15 -2.78 -5.66
N LYS A 118 3.43 -3.20 -5.70
CA LYS A 118 4.44 -2.80 -4.71
C LYS A 118 4.71 -1.31 -4.75
N ARG A 119 4.97 -0.76 -5.94
CA ARG A 119 5.32 0.67 -6.14
C ARG A 119 4.24 1.60 -5.63
N PHE A 120 2.98 1.24 -5.83
CA PHE A 120 1.83 2.05 -5.47
C PHE A 120 1.18 1.65 -4.14
N GLY A 121 1.87 0.87 -3.29
CA GLY A 121 1.42 0.55 -1.93
C GLY A 121 0.19 -0.35 -1.85
N LEU A 122 -0.17 -1.07 -2.91
CA LEU A 122 -1.33 -1.95 -2.92
C LEU A 122 -1.05 -3.33 -2.28
N MET A 123 0.21 -3.82 -2.34
CA MET A 123 0.54 -5.17 -1.84
C MET A 123 0.13 -5.44 -0.38
N PRO A 124 0.26 -4.51 0.58
CA PRO A 124 -0.20 -4.75 1.94
C PRO A 124 -1.73 -4.85 2.09
N LEU A 125 -2.47 -4.41 1.07
CA LEU A 125 -3.94 -4.32 1.08
C LEU A 125 -4.63 -5.46 0.30
N ILE A 126 -3.85 -6.29 -0.40
CA ILE A 126 -4.34 -7.41 -1.22
C ILE A 126 -3.67 -8.71 -0.80
N GLU A 127 -4.25 -9.84 -1.17
CA GLU A 127 -3.69 -11.15 -0.88
C GLU A 127 -2.60 -11.54 -1.88
N GLU A 128 -2.88 -11.40 -3.17
CA GLU A 128 -1.92 -11.69 -4.25
C GLU A 128 -2.30 -11.01 -5.56
N VAL A 129 -1.39 -11.11 -6.53
CA VAL A 129 -1.61 -10.77 -7.93
C VAL A 129 -1.62 -12.06 -8.76
N VAL A 130 -2.69 -12.31 -9.49
CA VAL A 130 -2.84 -13.41 -10.44
C VAL A 130 -2.81 -12.82 -11.84
N GLY A 131 -1.80 -13.18 -12.61
CA GLY A 131 -1.62 -12.77 -13.99
C GLY A 131 -0.89 -13.84 -14.80
N PRO A 132 -0.72 -13.65 -16.13
CA PRO A 132 0.04 -14.59 -16.96
C PRO A 132 1.51 -14.62 -16.58
N GLY A 133 2.10 -15.81 -16.66
CA GLY A 133 3.56 -15.98 -16.60
C GLY A 133 4.27 -15.35 -17.80
N PRO A 134 5.61 -15.19 -17.76
CA PRO A 134 6.37 -14.50 -18.81
C PRO A 134 6.32 -15.20 -20.17
N GLU A 135 6.12 -16.50 -20.20
CA GLU A 135 6.03 -17.32 -21.43
C GLU A 135 4.58 -17.69 -21.80
N GLU A 136 3.62 -17.34 -20.97
CA GLU A 136 2.23 -17.68 -21.16
C GLU A 136 1.60 -16.70 -22.17
N ARG A 137 1.15 -17.24 -23.32
CA ARG A 137 0.52 -16.44 -24.36
C ARG A 137 -0.96 -16.21 -24.04
N HIS A 138 -1.28 -15.00 -23.53
CA HIS A 138 -2.64 -14.45 -23.42
C HIS A 138 -3.70 -15.45 -22.89
N PRO A 139 -3.61 -15.88 -21.62
CA PRO A 139 -4.69 -16.66 -21.05
C PRO A 139 -5.95 -15.80 -21.02
N GLU A 140 -7.09 -16.42 -21.33
CA GLU A 140 -8.38 -15.78 -21.21
C GLU A 140 -8.68 -15.39 -19.76
N LYS A 141 -9.48 -14.35 -19.54
CA LYS A 141 -9.73 -13.81 -18.20
C LYS A 141 -10.34 -14.82 -17.25
N ASP A 142 -11.22 -15.71 -17.75
CA ASP A 142 -11.85 -16.80 -16.99
C ASP A 142 -10.82 -17.78 -16.41
N GLN A 143 -9.75 -18.09 -17.14
CA GLN A 143 -8.67 -18.94 -16.66
C GLN A 143 -7.93 -18.32 -15.47
N LEU A 144 -7.68 -17.01 -15.53
CA LEU A 144 -7.06 -16.27 -14.44
C LEU A 144 -7.98 -16.18 -13.21
N ILE A 145 -9.27 -15.91 -13.43
CA ILE A 145 -10.31 -15.93 -12.40
C ILE A 145 -10.37 -17.30 -11.73
N ALA A 146 -10.40 -18.39 -12.50
CA ALA A 146 -10.41 -19.76 -11.98
C ALA A 146 -9.17 -20.07 -11.12
N ARG A 147 -7.99 -19.56 -11.48
CA ARG A 147 -6.76 -19.69 -10.66
C ARG A 147 -6.90 -19.03 -9.29
N ALA A 148 -7.50 -17.84 -9.24
CA ALA A 148 -7.77 -17.16 -7.98
C ALA A 148 -8.82 -17.92 -7.15
N MET A 149 -9.92 -18.36 -7.78
CA MET A 149 -10.99 -19.12 -7.11
C MET A 149 -10.50 -20.44 -6.51
N ALA A 150 -9.48 -21.06 -7.08
CA ALA A 150 -8.88 -22.28 -6.55
C ALA A 150 -8.14 -22.07 -5.22
N LYS A 151 -7.77 -20.84 -4.88
CA LYS A 151 -6.97 -20.49 -3.68
C LYS A 151 -7.79 -19.83 -2.58
N TYR A 152 -8.81 -19.07 -2.94
CA TYR A 152 -9.59 -18.22 -2.01
C TYR A 152 -11.03 -18.70 -1.89
N PRO A 153 -11.71 -18.48 -0.74
CA PRO A 153 -13.07 -18.93 -0.53
C PRO A 153 -14.11 -18.05 -1.24
N GLY A 154 -15.17 -18.64 -1.79
CA GLY A 154 -16.35 -17.92 -2.29
C GLY A 154 -17.38 -17.60 -1.18
N PRO A 155 -18.40 -16.81 -1.47
CA PRO A 155 -18.78 -16.22 -2.76
C PRO A 155 -17.85 -15.14 -3.29
N TYR A 156 -17.71 -15.11 -4.62
CA TYR A 156 -16.82 -14.21 -5.34
C TYR A 156 -17.58 -13.12 -6.09
N VAL A 157 -16.90 -12.00 -6.34
CA VAL A 157 -17.30 -10.98 -7.30
C VAL A 157 -16.08 -10.52 -8.09
N MET A 158 -16.20 -10.39 -9.40
CA MET A 158 -15.19 -9.78 -10.27
C MET A 158 -15.51 -8.29 -10.44
N VAL A 159 -14.52 -7.45 -10.28
CA VAL A 159 -14.59 -6.00 -10.50
C VAL A 159 -13.62 -5.63 -11.62
N GLY A 160 -14.13 -5.02 -12.67
CA GLY A 160 -13.31 -4.61 -13.82
C GLY A 160 -13.96 -3.51 -14.63
N ASP A 161 -13.18 -2.86 -15.49
CA ASP A 161 -13.63 -1.75 -16.31
C ASP A 161 -13.87 -2.14 -17.77
N ARG A 162 -13.60 -3.39 -18.15
CA ARG A 162 -13.74 -3.84 -19.54
C ARG A 162 -14.63 -5.09 -19.67
N LYS A 163 -15.16 -5.28 -20.85
CA LYS A 163 -15.96 -6.46 -21.21
C LYS A 163 -15.31 -7.80 -20.86
N PHE A 164 -13.97 -7.88 -20.96
CA PHE A 164 -13.23 -9.11 -20.68
C PHE A 164 -13.40 -9.57 -19.22
N ASP A 165 -13.53 -8.61 -18.29
CA ASP A 165 -13.76 -8.89 -16.87
C ASP A 165 -15.16 -9.46 -16.65
N ILE A 166 -16.14 -8.86 -17.31
CA ILE A 166 -17.53 -9.26 -17.23
C ILE A 166 -17.74 -10.65 -17.85
N ASP A 167 -17.20 -10.86 -19.06
CA ASP A 167 -17.32 -12.15 -19.75
C ASP A 167 -16.59 -13.28 -18.99
N GLY A 168 -15.40 -12.98 -18.44
CA GLY A 168 -14.66 -13.90 -17.59
C GLY A 168 -15.42 -14.28 -16.32
N ALA A 169 -16.06 -13.30 -15.66
CA ALA A 169 -16.90 -13.55 -14.50
C ALA A 169 -18.09 -14.48 -14.84
N LYS A 170 -18.77 -14.21 -15.96
CA LYS A 170 -19.87 -15.04 -16.44
C LYS A 170 -19.42 -16.46 -16.75
N ALA A 171 -18.30 -16.64 -17.45
CA ALA A 171 -17.76 -17.95 -17.77
C ALA A 171 -17.45 -18.76 -16.50
N CYS A 172 -17.04 -18.09 -15.42
CA CYS A 172 -16.80 -18.71 -14.11
C CYS A 172 -18.07 -18.82 -13.22
N GLY A 173 -19.21 -18.29 -13.65
CA GLY A 173 -20.45 -18.34 -12.88
C GLY A 173 -20.42 -17.48 -11.61
N ILE A 174 -19.70 -16.38 -11.61
CA ILE A 174 -19.59 -15.46 -10.48
C ILE A 174 -20.19 -14.09 -10.85
N ALA A 175 -20.58 -13.33 -9.82
CA ALA A 175 -21.09 -11.97 -10.01
C ALA A 175 -20.00 -11.02 -10.53
N SER A 176 -20.44 -9.95 -11.22
CA SER A 176 -19.58 -8.91 -11.78
C SER A 176 -20.05 -7.50 -11.42
N ILE A 177 -19.09 -6.60 -11.20
CA ILE A 177 -19.31 -5.16 -11.08
C ILE A 177 -18.45 -4.47 -12.12
N GLY A 178 -19.09 -3.79 -13.07
CA GLY A 178 -18.42 -2.94 -14.04
C GLY A 178 -18.11 -1.57 -13.44
N VAL A 179 -16.87 -1.08 -13.56
CA VAL A 179 -16.53 0.27 -13.12
C VAL A 179 -16.43 1.23 -14.30
N THR A 180 -17.23 2.31 -14.28
CA THR A 180 -17.33 3.26 -15.38
C THR A 180 -16.35 4.43 -15.27
N TYR A 181 -15.57 4.51 -14.20
CA TYR A 181 -14.48 5.47 -14.03
C TYR A 181 -13.18 5.02 -14.70
N GLY A 182 -13.15 3.78 -15.25
CA GLY A 182 -12.03 3.19 -15.97
C GLY A 182 -11.96 3.62 -17.45
N TYR A 183 -11.51 2.71 -18.28
CA TYR A 183 -11.32 2.95 -19.73
C TYR A 183 -12.44 2.36 -20.60
N GLY A 184 -13.23 1.42 -20.09
CA GLY A 184 -14.42 0.90 -20.76
C GLY A 184 -15.59 1.86 -20.68
N SER A 185 -16.44 1.85 -21.71
CA SER A 185 -17.67 2.66 -21.66
C SER A 185 -18.77 1.96 -20.88
N GLU A 186 -19.71 2.73 -20.36
CA GLU A 186 -20.90 2.19 -19.69
C GLU A 186 -21.72 1.29 -20.63
N GLU A 187 -21.79 1.65 -21.93
CA GLU A 187 -22.45 0.86 -22.96
C GLU A 187 -21.79 -0.52 -23.12
N GLU A 188 -20.43 -0.57 -23.22
CA GLU A 188 -19.69 -1.83 -23.29
C GLU A 188 -20.02 -2.75 -22.10
N LEU A 189 -19.99 -2.20 -20.89
CA LEU A 189 -20.27 -2.97 -19.67
C LEU A 189 -21.73 -3.47 -19.61
N ARG A 190 -22.70 -2.65 -20.06
CA ARG A 190 -24.12 -3.02 -20.13
C ARG A 190 -24.40 -4.06 -21.23
N GLU A 191 -23.80 -3.91 -22.40
CA GLU A 191 -23.92 -4.88 -23.51
C GLU A 191 -23.43 -6.27 -23.09
N HIS A 192 -22.33 -6.31 -22.33
CA HIS A 192 -21.78 -7.54 -21.75
C HIS A 192 -22.49 -7.98 -20.46
N GLN A 193 -23.55 -7.26 -20.05
CA GLN A 193 -24.46 -7.59 -18.93
C GLN A 193 -23.71 -7.67 -17.58
N ALA A 194 -22.91 -6.68 -17.25
CA ALA A 194 -22.43 -6.52 -15.87
C ALA A 194 -23.62 -6.51 -14.90
N ASP A 195 -23.52 -7.27 -13.79
CA ASP A 195 -24.62 -7.38 -12.83
C ASP A 195 -24.90 -6.04 -12.13
N GLN A 196 -23.84 -5.27 -11.87
CA GLN A 196 -23.91 -3.93 -11.29
C GLN A 196 -22.87 -3.01 -11.94
N LEU A 197 -23.08 -1.70 -11.83
CA LEU A 197 -22.13 -0.68 -12.26
C LEU A 197 -21.78 0.24 -11.09
N ALA A 198 -20.54 0.74 -11.06
CA ALA A 198 -20.07 1.72 -10.12
C ALA A 198 -19.36 2.87 -10.84
N ALA A 199 -19.79 4.11 -10.62
CA ALA A 199 -19.23 5.30 -11.27
C ALA A 199 -18.03 5.89 -10.48
N SER A 200 -17.74 5.37 -9.30
CA SER A 200 -16.63 5.80 -8.46
C SER A 200 -16.18 4.68 -7.51
N PRO A 201 -14.94 4.74 -6.97
CA PRO A 201 -14.51 3.84 -5.90
C PRO A 201 -15.39 3.89 -4.65
N LEU A 202 -16.01 5.03 -4.35
CA LEU A 202 -16.94 5.18 -3.23
C LEU A 202 -18.24 4.39 -3.46
N GLU A 203 -18.80 4.45 -4.67
CA GLU A 203 -19.97 3.67 -5.05
C GLU A 203 -19.65 2.17 -5.08
N LEU A 204 -18.48 1.81 -5.62
CA LEU A 204 -17.98 0.44 -5.58
C LEU A 204 -17.88 -0.09 -4.14
N GLU A 205 -17.34 0.71 -3.21
CA GLU A 205 -17.29 0.34 -1.80
C GLU A 205 -18.70 0.12 -1.22
N GLN A 206 -19.67 0.96 -1.58
CA GLN A 206 -21.05 0.81 -1.13
C GLN A 206 -21.68 -0.50 -1.65
N LEU A 207 -21.44 -0.84 -2.91
CA LEU A 207 -21.95 -2.09 -3.50
C LEU A 207 -21.32 -3.33 -2.84
N LEU A 208 -20.02 -3.28 -2.56
CA LEU A 208 -19.28 -4.42 -1.98
C LEU A 208 -19.58 -4.64 -0.49
N LEU A 209 -19.74 -3.56 0.28
CA LEU A 209 -19.82 -3.62 1.74
C LEU A 209 -21.21 -3.39 2.30
N GLY A 210 -22.11 -2.73 1.57
CA GLY A 210 -23.44 -2.36 2.12
C GLY A 210 -23.28 -1.59 3.45
N ASP A 211 -23.78 -2.16 4.54
CA ASP A 211 -23.74 -1.58 5.89
C ASP A 211 -22.51 -2.02 6.73
N LEU A 212 -21.59 -2.77 6.14
CA LEU A 212 -20.38 -3.20 6.86
C LEU A 212 -19.51 -1.99 7.24
N PRO A 213 -18.71 -2.10 8.33
CA PRO A 213 -17.79 -1.05 8.77
C PRO A 213 -16.80 -0.62 7.68
N ARG A 214 -16.47 0.66 7.65
CA ARG A 214 -15.51 1.26 6.71
C ARG A 214 -14.35 1.90 7.43
N ALA A 215 -13.14 1.73 6.91
CA ALA A 215 -11.94 2.38 7.42
C ALA A 215 -11.87 3.85 6.94
N ARG A 216 -12.56 4.75 7.62
CA ARG A 216 -12.63 6.18 7.29
C ARG A 216 -11.61 7.06 8.00
N GLY A 217 -10.97 6.52 9.04
CA GLY A 217 -9.90 7.20 9.76
C GLY A 217 -8.57 7.16 9.01
N LEU A 218 -7.62 7.98 9.48
CA LEU A 218 -6.24 7.98 9.01
C LEU A 218 -5.30 7.44 10.09
N PHE A 219 -4.22 6.79 9.66
CA PHE A 219 -3.23 6.21 10.55
C PHE A 219 -1.85 6.87 10.35
N LEU A 220 -1.41 7.58 11.38
CA LEU A 220 -0.11 8.26 11.46
C LEU A 220 0.79 7.54 12.47
N THR A 221 2.03 7.27 12.09
CA THR A 221 3.05 6.77 13.00
C THR A 221 4.20 7.74 13.15
N MET A 222 4.86 7.71 14.30
CA MET A 222 6.07 8.48 14.57
C MET A 222 7.23 7.52 14.80
N GLU A 223 8.26 7.67 14.03
CA GLU A 223 9.42 6.78 13.97
C GLU A 223 10.73 7.54 14.20
N GLY A 224 11.76 6.81 14.54
CA GLY A 224 13.11 7.33 14.78
C GLY A 224 13.79 6.65 15.96
N VAL A 225 15.10 6.85 16.10
CA VAL A 225 15.91 6.27 17.18
C VAL A 225 15.52 6.80 18.56
N ASP A 226 15.92 6.12 19.63
CA ASP A 226 15.69 6.60 20.98
C ASP A 226 16.50 7.88 21.25
N GLY A 227 15.87 8.83 21.97
CA GLY A 227 16.48 10.15 22.21
C GLY A 227 16.24 11.21 21.10
N CYS A 228 15.65 10.84 19.95
CA CYS A 228 15.36 11.84 18.89
C CYS A 228 14.23 12.81 19.20
N GLY A 229 13.54 12.67 20.37
CA GLY A 229 12.49 13.58 20.81
C GLY A 229 11.07 13.23 20.41
N LYS A 230 10.78 11.98 20.03
CA LYS A 230 9.45 11.51 19.60
C LYS A 230 8.31 11.91 20.54
N SER A 231 8.44 11.65 21.84
CA SER A 231 7.37 11.92 22.81
C SER A 231 7.00 13.40 22.85
N THR A 232 8.00 14.30 22.93
CA THR A 232 7.80 15.74 22.95
C THR A 232 7.13 16.22 21.66
N GLN A 233 7.60 15.76 20.51
CA GLN A 233 7.07 16.14 19.21
C GLN A 233 5.68 15.58 18.96
N ARG A 234 5.40 14.35 19.43
CA ARG A 234 4.06 13.75 19.35
C ARG A 234 3.03 14.53 20.14
N GLU A 235 3.36 14.93 21.38
CA GLU A 235 2.45 15.72 22.20
C GLU A 235 2.11 17.06 21.54
N ALA A 236 3.14 17.78 21.05
CA ALA A 236 2.95 19.02 20.34
C ALA A 236 2.09 18.85 19.07
N LEU A 237 2.36 17.79 18.27
CA LEU A 237 1.59 17.48 17.06
C LEU A 237 0.13 17.19 17.39
N VAL A 238 -0.13 16.35 18.37
CA VAL A 238 -1.48 15.96 18.77
C VAL A 238 -2.31 17.16 19.24
N GLU A 239 -1.72 18.06 20.05
CA GLU A 239 -2.40 19.28 20.49
C GLU A 239 -2.81 20.19 19.31
N GLU A 240 -1.92 20.37 18.34
CA GLU A 240 -2.22 21.19 17.16
C GLU A 240 -3.27 20.52 16.25
N LEU A 241 -3.20 19.20 16.06
CA LEU A 241 -4.18 18.48 15.26
C LEU A 241 -5.57 18.49 15.90
N LYS A 242 -5.68 18.42 17.24
CA LYS A 242 -6.94 18.59 17.96
C LYS A 242 -7.54 19.98 17.74
N LYS A 243 -6.72 21.05 17.78
CA LYS A 243 -7.18 22.42 17.47
C LYS A 243 -7.73 22.54 16.05
N LEU A 244 -7.24 21.72 15.12
CA LEU A 244 -7.74 21.62 13.75
C LEU A 244 -9.01 20.77 13.60
N GLY A 245 -9.57 20.26 14.71
CA GLY A 245 -10.83 19.52 14.74
C GLY A 245 -10.69 18.00 14.54
N TRP A 246 -9.48 17.46 14.55
CA TRP A 246 -9.29 16.01 14.46
C TRP A 246 -9.73 15.30 15.75
N ARG A 247 -10.51 14.22 15.60
CA ARG A 247 -10.72 13.25 16.68
C ARG A 247 -9.53 12.29 16.68
N ILE A 248 -8.75 12.28 17.77
CA ILE A 248 -7.48 11.56 17.83
C ILE A 248 -7.55 10.40 18.80
N THR A 249 -7.19 9.21 18.33
CA THR A 249 -6.84 8.06 19.15
C THR A 249 -5.33 7.91 19.22
N MET A 250 -4.77 7.95 20.42
CA MET A 250 -3.33 7.77 20.65
C MET A 250 -3.03 6.35 21.05
N THR A 251 -1.92 5.81 20.54
CA THR A 251 -1.37 4.51 20.97
C THR A 251 0.16 4.51 20.85
N ARG A 252 0.77 3.40 21.25
CA ARG A 252 2.23 3.19 21.15
C ARG A 252 2.54 1.71 20.99
N GLU A 253 3.73 1.40 20.53
CA GLU A 253 4.24 0.04 20.46
C GLU A 253 5.66 -0.09 21.06
N PRO A 254 5.91 -1.20 21.77
CA PRO A 254 4.96 -2.23 22.19
C PRO A 254 3.97 -1.68 23.22
N GLY A 255 2.73 -2.20 23.24
CA GLY A 255 1.66 -1.77 24.15
C GLY A 255 0.41 -1.30 23.42
N GLY A 256 -0.38 -0.46 24.06
CA GLY A 256 -1.57 0.20 23.50
C GLY A 256 -2.89 -0.32 24.08
N ASP A 257 -3.01 -1.62 24.34
CA ASP A 257 -4.17 -2.21 25.03
C ASP A 257 -3.73 -3.09 26.20
N ALA A 258 -4.67 -3.56 26.99
CA ALA A 258 -4.40 -4.30 28.24
C ALA A 258 -3.57 -5.58 28.04
N VAL A 259 -3.73 -6.29 26.92
CA VAL A 259 -2.96 -7.50 26.60
C VAL A 259 -1.59 -7.12 26.05
N ALA A 260 -1.53 -6.16 25.12
CA ALA A 260 -0.29 -5.67 24.56
C ALA A 260 0.62 -5.03 25.63
N GLU A 261 0.08 -4.38 26.67
CA GLU A 261 0.84 -3.85 27.81
C GLU A 261 1.47 -4.98 28.66
N LYS A 262 0.81 -6.13 28.82
CA LYS A 262 1.43 -7.31 29.46
C LYS A 262 2.61 -7.84 28.64
N ILE A 263 2.48 -7.87 27.33
CA ILE A 263 3.58 -8.26 26.43
C ILE A 263 4.72 -7.23 26.52
N ARG A 264 4.39 -5.93 26.55
CA ARG A 264 5.36 -4.86 26.76
C ARG A 264 6.15 -5.06 28.07
N ALA A 265 5.47 -5.41 29.17
CA ALA A 265 6.13 -5.68 30.43
C ALA A 265 7.18 -6.80 30.29
N LEU A 266 6.85 -7.89 29.59
CA LEU A 266 7.81 -8.98 29.29
C LEU A 266 9.00 -8.49 28.41
N ILE A 267 8.74 -7.60 27.46
CA ILE A 267 9.77 -7.08 26.56
C ILE A 267 10.75 -6.18 27.30
N LEU A 268 10.28 -5.31 28.16
CA LEU A 268 11.09 -4.27 28.80
C LEU A 268 11.71 -4.70 30.14
N ASP A 269 11.27 -5.82 30.70
CA ASP A 269 11.76 -6.32 31.99
C ASP A 269 13.27 -6.62 31.94
N PRO A 270 14.09 -5.96 32.74
CA PRO A 270 15.53 -6.19 32.79
C PRO A 270 15.92 -7.59 33.30
N GLU A 271 15.02 -8.29 33.99
CA GLU A 271 15.27 -9.65 34.49
C GLU A 271 15.22 -10.68 33.35
N ASN A 272 14.55 -10.39 32.24
CA ASN A 272 14.46 -11.25 31.06
C ASN A 272 15.68 -11.13 30.13
N ARG A 273 16.90 -11.15 30.68
CA ARG A 273 18.15 -10.94 29.90
C ARG A 273 18.49 -12.10 28.97
N GLU A 274 18.05 -13.31 29.30
CA GLU A 274 18.33 -14.53 28.52
C GLU A 274 17.42 -14.68 27.28
N ARG A 275 16.48 -13.74 27.06
CA ARG A 275 15.58 -13.78 25.91
C ARG A 275 16.37 -13.59 24.61
N GLY A 276 16.25 -14.59 23.71
CA GLY A 276 16.87 -14.53 22.40
C GLY A 276 16.20 -13.48 21.48
N ASP A 277 16.96 -12.94 20.53
CA ASP A 277 16.54 -11.88 19.60
C ASP A 277 15.31 -12.28 18.75
N VAL A 278 15.21 -13.55 18.36
CA VAL A 278 14.06 -14.08 17.64
C VAL A 278 12.80 -14.05 18.51
N THR A 279 12.91 -14.41 19.79
CA THR A 279 11.81 -14.32 20.75
C THR A 279 11.38 -12.88 20.94
N GLU A 280 12.32 -11.95 21.02
CA GLU A 280 12.07 -10.51 21.08
C GLU A 280 11.22 -10.06 19.86
N ALA A 281 11.60 -10.44 18.65
CA ALA A 281 10.89 -10.08 17.43
C ALA A 281 9.45 -10.62 17.44
N TYR A 282 9.22 -11.86 17.87
CA TYR A 282 7.87 -12.42 18.01
C TYR A 282 7.02 -11.70 19.06
N LEU A 283 7.60 -11.30 20.17
CA LEU A 283 6.88 -10.55 21.22
C LEU A 283 6.46 -9.16 20.69
N TYR A 284 7.32 -8.46 19.95
CA TYR A 284 6.95 -7.21 19.31
C TYR A 284 5.83 -7.40 18.30
N ALA A 285 5.90 -8.43 17.46
CA ALA A 285 4.85 -8.75 16.50
C ALA A 285 3.52 -9.13 17.20
N ALA A 286 3.57 -9.90 18.28
CA ALA A 286 2.38 -10.26 19.05
C ALA A 286 1.71 -9.04 19.72
N SER A 287 2.52 -8.13 20.31
CA SER A 287 2.01 -6.86 20.86
C SER A 287 1.37 -6.01 19.78
N ARG A 288 1.97 -5.94 18.59
CA ARG A 288 1.45 -5.24 17.41
C ARG A 288 0.13 -5.80 16.93
N ALA A 289 0.05 -7.12 16.73
CA ALA A 289 -1.16 -7.78 16.30
C ALA A 289 -2.34 -7.46 17.24
N GLN A 290 -2.10 -7.51 18.54
CA GLN A 290 -3.09 -7.19 19.55
C GLN A 290 -3.52 -5.71 19.49
N ASN A 291 -2.57 -4.77 19.47
CA ASN A 291 -2.83 -3.33 19.38
C ASN A 291 -3.57 -2.96 18.09
N THR A 292 -3.15 -3.53 16.96
CA THR A 292 -3.80 -3.32 15.67
C THR A 292 -5.27 -3.72 15.71
N ARG A 293 -5.56 -4.93 16.19
CA ARG A 293 -6.92 -5.48 16.21
C ARG A 293 -7.82 -4.85 17.27
N ALA A 294 -7.29 -4.62 18.48
CA ALA A 294 -8.10 -4.15 19.60
C ALA A 294 -8.31 -2.63 19.62
N LEU A 295 -7.39 -1.85 19.08
CA LEU A 295 -7.42 -0.39 19.21
C LEU A 295 -7.35 0.35 17.87
N ILE A 296 -6.35 0.04 17.01
CA ILE A 296 -6.11 0.82 15.79
C ILE A 296 -7.26 0.66 14.80
N MET A 297 -7.57 -0.56 14.38
CA MET A 297 -8.65 -0.82 13.42
C MET A 297 -10.02 -0.27 13.86
N PRO A 298 -10.48 -0.50 15.11
CA PRO A 298 -11.73 0.11 15.58
C PRO A 298 -11.73 1.64 15.55
N ALA A 299 -10.59 2.27 15.86
CA ALA A 299 -10.45 3.72 15.78
C ALA A 299 -10.57 4.23 14.34
N LEU A 300 -9.91 3.55 13.39
CA LEU A 300 -10.01 3.87 11.96
C LEU A 300 -11.45 3.72 11.43
N CYS A 301 -12.18 2.68 11.87
CA CYS A 301 -13.59 2.52 11.54
C CYS A 301 -14.47 3.65 12.06
N ARG A 302 -14.13 4.23 13.22
CA ARG A 302 -14.83 5.39 13.77
C ARG A 302 -14.49 6.71 13.06
N GLY A 303 -13.50 6.70 12.15
CA GLY A 303 -13.02 7.91 11.47
C GLY A 303 -12.02 8.72 12.30
N ASP A 304 -11.35 8.11 13.30
CA ASP A 304 -10.33 8.78 14.11
C ASP A 304 -9.03 8.94 13.30
N LEU A 305 -8.27 9.98 13.60
CA LEU A 305 -6.85 10.02 13.29
C LEU A 305 -6.11 9.25 14.38
N VAL A 306 -5.59 8.07 14.04
CA VAL A 306 -4.77 7.28 14.95
C VAL A 306 -3.34 7.81 14.90
N VAL A 307 -2.76 8.14 16.06
CA VAL A 307 -1.36 8.54 16.19
C VAL A 307 -0.64 7.51 17.06
N CYS A 308 0.29 6.77 16.47
CA CYS A 308 1.04 5.71 17.14
C CYS A 308 2.53 6.09 17.28
N ASP A 309 3.04 5.96 18.51
CA ASP A 309 4.47 6.07 18.78
C ASP A 309 5.12 4.72 18.50
N ARG A 310 5.85 4.62 17.39
CA ARG A 310 6.43 3.42 16.78
C ARG A 310 5.38 2.46 16.21
N TYR A 311 5.77 1.76 15.16
CA TYR A 311 5.00 0.69 14.53
C TYR A 311 5.94 -0.30 13.82
N VAL A 312 5.54 -0.84 12.68
CA VAL A 312 6.28 -1.86 11.95
C VAL A 312 7.70 -1.43 11.55
N ASP A 313 7.89 -0.16 11.17
CA ASP A 313 9.19 0.37 10.75
C ASP A 313 10.21 0.31 11.90
N SER A 314 9.77 0.52 13.16
CA SER A 314 10.62 0.28 14.33
C SER A 314 11.11 -1.17 14.41
N SER A 315 10.24 -2.17 14.20
CA SER A 315 10.68 -3.57 14.22
C SER A 315 11.65 -3.91 13.10
N ILE A 316 11.42 -3.37 11.90
CA ILE A 316 12.33 -3.57 10.76
C ILE A 316 13.71 -2.96 11.08
N ALA A 317 13.73 -1.76 11.68
CA ALA A 317 14.97 -1.09 12.02
C ALA A 317 15.69 -1.75 13.21
N TYR A 318 14.98 -2.00 14.31
CA TYR A 318 15.60 -2.50 15.55
C TYR A 318 15.90 -4.00 15.50
N GLN A 319 14.87 -4.84 15.19
CA GLN A 319 15.07 -6.28 15.15
C GLN A 319 15.69 -6.71 13.81
N GLY A 320 15.29 -6.10 12.69
CA GLY A 320 15.83 -6.44 11.37
C GLY A 320 17.27 -5.97 11.18
N GLY A 321 17.53 -4.68 11.40
CA GLY A 321 18.84 -4.06 11.28
C GLY A 321 19.68 -4.21 12.54
N GLY A 322 19.25 -3.62 13.65
CA GLY A 322 19.98 -3.58 14.93
C GLY A 322 20.39 -4.96 15.44
N ARG A 323 19.44 -5.92 15.53
CA ARG A 323 19.67 -7.32 15.91
C ARG A 323 20.19 -8.21 14.79
N GLU A 324 20.38 -7.68 13.58
CA GLU A 324 20.87 -8.43 12.41
C GLU A 324 20.00 -9.66 12.04
N LEU A 325 18.71 -9.66 12.41
CA LEU A 325 17.79 -10.74 12.02
C LEU A 325 17.39 -10.68 10.54
N GLY A 326 17.71 -9.59 9.85
CA GLY A 326 17.37 -9.33 8.46
C GLY A 326 16.03 -8.61 8.28
N THR A 327 16.08 -7.46 7.62
CA THR A 327 14.91 -6.57 7.43
C THR A 327 13.76 -7.24 6.73
N GLU A 328 14.03 -8.01 5.67
CA GLU A 328 12.99 -8.75 4.93
C GLU A 328 12.32 -9.85 5.77
N ARG A 329 13.08 -10.54 6.62
CA ARG A 329 12.52 -11.55 7.53
C ARG A 329 11.58 -10.90 8.53
N ILE A 330 11.94 -9.73 9.07
CA ILE A 330 11.10 -8.99 10.01
C ILE A 330 9.87 -8.39 9.32
N ARG A 331 9.98 -7.96 8.05
CA ARG A 331 8.81 -7.55 7.25
C ARG A 331 7.78 -8.69 7.17
N ARG A 332 8.20 -9.88 6.74
CA ARG A 332 7.32 -11.06 6.63
C ARG A 332 6.70 -11.46 7.96
N LEU A 333 7.48 -11.43 9.05
CA LEU A 333 6.96 -11.70 10.39
C LEU A 333 5.81 -10.76 10.76
N ASN A 334 5.89 -9.49 10.34
CA ASN A 334 4.91 -8.48 10.68
C ASN A 334 3.71 -8.38 9.71
N GLU A 335 3.77 -9.01 8.54
CA GLU A 335 2.63 -9.03 7.60
C GLU A 335 1.34 -9.50 8.27
N TRP A 336 1.42 -10.58 9.03
CA TRP A 336 0.27 -11.10 9.79
C TRP A 336 -0.10 -10.21 10.98
N ALA A 337 0.87 -9.61 11.64
CA ALA A 337 0.63 -8.76 12.81
C ALA A 337 -0.10 -7.47 12.46
N VAL A 338 0.17 -6.90 11.30
CA VAL A 338 -0.47 -5.64 10.86
C VAL A 338 -1.82 -5.88 10.17
N GLU A 339 -2.11 -7.09 9.68
CA GLU A 339 -3.35 -7.42 8.96
C GLU A 339 -3.69 -6.39 7.86
N GLY A 340 -2.67 -5.89 7.12
CA GLY A 340 -2.79 -4.82 6.14
C GLY A 340 -3.03 -3.42 6.68
N CYS A 341 -3.14 -3.26 7.99
CA CYS A 341 -3.27 -1.96 8.63
C CYS A 341 -1.92 -1.24 8.69
N MET A 342 -1.44 -0.77 7.52
CA MET A 342 -0.23 0.02 7.41
C MET A 342 -0.53 1.51 7.63
N PRO A 343 0.44 2.29 8.13
CA PRO A 343 0.27 3.75 8.27
C PRO A 343 0.03 4.42 6.92
N ASP A 344 -0.87 5.40 6.91
CA ASP A 344 -1.08 6.31 5.78
C ASP A 344 0.04 7.35 5.71
N LEU A 345 0.58 7.70 6.87
CA LEU A 345 1.67 8.66 7.02
C LEU A 345 2.59 8.23 8.14
N THR A 346 3.88 8.23 7.88
CA THR A 346 4.94 8.04 8.88
C THR A 346 5.79 9.31 9.00
N VAL A 347 5.90 9.85 10.19
CA VAL A 347 6.85 10.93 10.51
C VAL A 347 8.13 10.30 11.04
N TYR A 348 9.18 10.36 10.25
CA TYR A 348 10.51 9.91 10.64
C TYR A 348 11.32 11.10 11.22
N LEU A 349 11.52 11.08 12.53
CA LEU A 349 12.38 12.04 13.24
C LEU A 349 13.84 11.61 13.04
N ARG A 350 14.47 12.15 12.02
CA ARG A 350 15.81 11.81 11.58
C ARG A 350 16.85 12.45 12.50
N MET A 351 17.67 11.63 13.14
CA MET A 351 18.76 12.09 14.00
C MET A 351 19.88 11.06 14.04
N GLU A 352 21.12 11.52 13.91
CA GLU A 352 22.30 10.65 14.03
C GLU A 352 22.37 9.99 15.43
N PRO A 353 22.72 8.70 15.51
CA PRO A 353 22.69 7.93 16.75
C PRO A 353 23.47 8.58 17.91
N GLN A 354 24.68 9.11 17.65
CA GLN A 354 25.50 9.73 18.69
C GLN A 354 24.82 10.95 19.32
N LYS A 355 24.14 11.78 18.51
CA LYS A 355 23.39 12.94 19.01
C LYS A 355 22.15 12.53 19.79
N ALA A 356 21.46 11.48 19.31
CA ALA A 356 20.28 10.95 19.96
C ALA A 356 20.63 10.31 21.33
N LEU A 357 21.69 9.52 21.37
CA LEU A 357 22.19 8.90 22.59
C LEU A 357 22.61 9.96 23.64
N ALA A 358 23.37 10.99 23.23
CA ALA A 358 23.73 12.09 24.12
C ALA A 358 22.52 12.73 24.78
N ARG A 359 21.47 13.09 24.00
CA ARG A 359 20.24 13.65 24.54
C ARG A 359 19.49 12.68 25.47
N ARG A 360 19.56 11.39 25.19
CA ARG A 360 18.87 10.37 25.99
C ARG A 360 19.51 10.21 27.36
N LEU A 361 20.84 10.15 27.44
CA LEU A 361 21.59 10.03 28.68
C LEU A 361 21.42 11.23 29.62
N GLU A 362 21.12 12.41 29.06
CA GLU A 362 20.79 13.59 29.86
C GLU A 362 19.38 13.52 30.48
N ALA A 363 18.47 12.70 29.91
CA ALA A 363 17.05 12.71 30.27
C ALA A 363 16.65 11.65 31.33
N SER A 364 17.22 10.45 31.34
CA SER A 364 16.85 9.37 32.28
C SER A 364 17.87 8.23 32.32
N GLN A 365 17.70 7.30 33.28
CA GLN A 365 18.48 6.05 33.30
C GLN A 365 18.08 5.16 32.10
N PRO A 366 19.06 4.49 31.47
CA PRO A 366 18.82 3.66 30.28
C PRO A 366 17.99 2.41 30.58
N ASP A 367 17.04 2.09 29.73
CA ASP A 367 16.34 0.80 29.75
C ASP A 367 17.22 -0.32 29.14
N ARG A 368 16.67 -1.54 29.01
CA ARG A 368 17.41 -2.71 28.51
C ARG A 368 17.94 -2.54 27.08
N LEU A 369 17.17 -1.97 26.18
CA LEU A 369 17.57 -1.72 24.78
C LEU A 369 18.63 -0.62 24.70
N GLU A 370 18.52 0.37 25.55
CA GLU A 370 19.44 1.50 25.65
C GLU A 370 20.82 1.11 26.23
N GLN A 371 20.97 -0.09 26.78
CA GLN A 371 22.24 -0.67 27.25
C GLN A 371 23.02 -1.39 26.12
N GLU A 372 22.49 -1.42 24.91
CA GLU A 372 23.15 -2.01 23.74
C GLU A 372 24.38 -1.20 23.30
N LYS A 373 25.24 -1.84 22.51
CA LYS A 373 26.47 -1.21 21.99
C LYS A 373 26.15 -0.16 20.91
N ASP A 374 27.03 0.81 20.73
CA ASP A 374 26.92 1.86 19.71
C ASP A 374 26.63 1.31 18.31
N THR A 375 27.26 0.18 17.95
CA THR A 375 27.03 -0.50 16.66
C THR A 375 25.60 -0.99 16.44
N PHE A 376 24.84 -1.28 17.50
CA PHE A 376 23.42 -1.61 17.40
C PHE A 376 22.60 -0.39 16.95
N PHE A 377 22.87 0.77 17.54
CA PHE A 377 22.16 2.00 17.20
C PHE A 377 22.55 2.51 15.81
N GLU A 378 23.81 2.35 15.40
CA GLU A 378 24.25 2.67 14.05
C GLU A 378 23.52 1.82 13.01
N ARG A 379 23.49 0.49 13.16
CA ARG A 379 22.72 -0.41 12.28
C ARG A 379 21.22 -0.11 12.27
N THR A 380 20.64 0.25 13.43
CA THR A 380 19.23 0.65 13.52
C THR A 380 18.97 1.92 12.72
N TYR A 381 19.85 2.90 12.82
CA TYR A 381 19.73 4.14 12.03
C TYR A 381 19.89 3.87 10.53
N GLU A 382 20.89 3.10 10.12
CA GLU A 382 21.09 2.69 8.72
C GLU A 382 19.87 1.98 8.16
N ALA A 383 19.22 1.12 8.96
CA ALA A 383 17.99 0.45 8.55
C ALA A 383 16.82 1.43 8.37
N TYR A 384 16.67 2.44 9.24
CA TYR A 384 15.67 3.52 9.02
C TYR A 384 15.97 4.33 7.76
N GLU A 385 17.23 4.66 7.48
CA GLU A 385 17.62 5.36 6.26
C GLU A 385 17.28 4.52 5.01
N ALA A 386 17.49 3.21 5.06
CA ALA A 386 17.14 2.31 3.98
C ALA A 386 15.60 2.24 3.76
N ILE A 387 14.81 2.16 4.85
CA ILE A 387 13.35 2.19 4.79
C ILE A 387 12.87 3.50 4.16
N TYR A 388 13.43 4.62 4.59
CA TYR A 388 13.08 5.95 4.07
C TYR A 388 13.43 6.09 2.58
N ALA A 389 14.60 5.62 2.18
CA ALA A 389 15.03 5.64 0.78
C ALA A 389 14.15 4.75 -0.10
N GLU A 390 13.73 3.58 0.41
CA GLU A 390 12.83 2.65 -0.29
C GLU A 390 11.42 3.23 -0.44
N ASP A 391 10.93 3.97 0.54
CA ASP A 391 9.59 4.60 0.55
C ASP A 391 9.42 5.70 -0.51
N GLN A 392 10.50 6.38 -0.89
CA GLN A 392 10.52 7.44 -1.92
C GLN A 392 9.48 8.56 -1.70
N GLY A 393 9.13 8.84 -0.44
CA GLY A 393 8.18 9.89 -0.05
C GLY A 393 6.70 9.55 -0.28
N GLN A 394 6.37 8.29 -0.48
CA GLN A 394 4.97 7.85 -0.65
C GLN A 394 4.19 7.94 0.65
N ARG A 395 4.76 7.38 1.72
CA ARG A 395 4.15 7.28 3.04
C ARG A 395 4.95 8.04 4.10
N MET A 396 6.29 8.11 3.95
CA MET A 396 7.20 8.59 4.98
C MET A 396 7.70 10.00 4.69
N ILE A 397 7.59 10.89 5.68
CA ILE A 397 8.22 12.21 5.68
C ILE A 397 9.33 12.24 6.74
N ALA A 398 10.54 12.67 6.35
CA ALA A 398 11.64 12.83 7.30
C ALA A 398 11.75 14.27 7.77
N VAL A 399 11.90 14.47 9.08
CA VAL A 399 12.12 15.78 9.71
C VAL A 399 13.45 15.74 10.46
N ASP A 400 14.33 16.71 10.22
CA ASP A 400 15.58 16.84 10.94
C ASP A 400 15.37 17.19 12.41
N ALA A 401 15.47 16.17 13.27
CA ALA A 401 15.23 16.29 14.70
C ALA A 401 16.48 16.81 15.48
N SER A 402 17.57 17.12 14.80
CA SER A 402 18.77 17.68 15.44
C SER A 402 18.63 19.17 15.81
N ARG A 403 17.64 19.86 15.23
CA ARG A 403 17.33 21.28 15.48
C ARG A 403 16.61 21.51 16.80
N SER A 404 16.26 22.74 17.10
CA SER A 404 15.50 23.08 18.30
C SER A 404 14.06 22.51 18.26
N ILE A 405 13.48 22.23 19.43
CA ILE A 405 12.13 21.68 19.56
C ILE A 405 11.10 22.50 18.78
N PRO A 406 11.06 23.87 18.87
CA PRO A 406 10.08 24.65 18.11
C PRO A 406 10.22 24.56 16.59
N GLU A 407 11.47 24.52 16.09
CA GLU A 407 11.73 24.41 14.65
C GLU A 407 11.27 23.05 14.10
N VAL A 408 11.59 21.98 14.83
CA VAL A 408 11.15 20.60 14.48
C VAL A 408 9.63 20.52 14.51
N SER A 409 8.98 21.05 15.57
CA SER A 409 7.52 21.04 15.70
C SER A 409 6.84 21.79 14.55
N LYS A 410 7.37 22.94 14.17
CA LYS A 410 6.81 23.76 13.09
C LYS A 410 6.87 23.04 11.75
N GLU A 411 8.07 22.59 11.35
CA GLU A 411 8.23 21.86 10.07
C GLU A 411 7.39 20.58 10.04
N MET A 412 7.43 19.80 11.12
CA MET A 412 6.64 18.58 11.23
C MET A 412 5.15 18.86 11.04
N LEU A 413 4.61 19.87 11.73
CA LEU A 413 3.20 20.21 11.64
C LEU A 413 2.80 20.67 10.23
N GLU A 414 3.61 21.51 9.59
CA GLU A 414 3.37 21.97 8.22
C GLU A 414 3.28 20.78 7.25
N ARG A 415 4.27 19.90 7.25
CA ARG A 415 4.33 18.72 6.37
C ARG A 415 3.24 17.70 6.65
N VAL A 416 2.92 17.46 7.93
CA VAL A 416 1.82 16.56 8.32
C VAL A 416 0.48 17.11 7.84
N ARG A 417 0.23 18.42 8.02
CA ARG A 417 -1.03 19.05 7.55
C ARG A 417 -1.21 18.93 6.05
N GLU A 418 -0.17 19.19 5.26
CA GLU A 418 -0.21 19.06 3.80
C GLU A 418 -0.56 17.62 3.40
N ARG A 419 0.12 16.61 3.98
CA ARG A 419 -0.14 15.22 3.67
C ARG A 419 -1.53 14.75 4.13
N LEU A 420 -1.97 15.13 5.33
CA LEU A 420 -3.30 14.78 5.82
C LEU A 420 -4.41 15.41 4.96
N ALA A 421 -4.21 16.62 4.43
CA ALA A 421 -5.18 17.24 3.53
C ALA A 421 -5.35 16.44 2.23
N VAL A 422 -4.24 15.96 1.64
CA VAL A 422 -4.25 15.08 0.46
C VAL A 422 -4.98 13.77 0.79
N LEU A 423 -4.58 13.10 1.86
CA LEU A 423 -5.16 11.82 2.28
C LEU A 423 -6.66 11.92 2.63
N GLN A 424 -7.08 13.05 3.22
CA GLN A 424 -8.52 13.29 3.48
C GLN A 424 -9.32 13.48 2.19
N ALA A 425 -8.74 14.16 1.20
CA ALA A 425 -9.39 14.29 -0.10
C ALA A 425 -9.59 12.90 -0.74
N GLU A 426 -8.57 12.05 -0.67
CA GLU A 426 -8.63 10.66 -1.17
C GLU A 426 -9.68 9.78 -0.49
N ILE A 427 -10.04 10.05 0.77
CA ILE A 427 -11.08 9.31 1.50
C ILE A 427 -12.47 9.86 1.20
N LYS A 428 -12.59 11.16 0.94
CA LYS A 428 -13.88 11.83 0.70
C LYS A 428 -14.33 11.77 -0.75
N GLY A 429 -13.37 11.55 -1.68
CA GLY A 429 -13.39 11.45 -3.14
C GLY A 429 -14.36 11.16 -3.80
#